data_2c512ab0cbb162ce68f22a726e9b68f8
#
_entry.id   2c512ab0cbb162ce68f22a726e9b68f8
#
_cell.length_a   1.000
_cell.length_b   1.000
_cell.length_c   1.000
_cell.angle_alpha   90.00
_cell.angle_beta   90.00
_cell.angle_gamma   90.00
#
_symmetry.space_group_name_H-M   'P 1'
#
loop_
_entity.id
_entity.type
_entity.pdbx_description
1 polymer ?
#
loop_
_entity_poly.entity_id
_entity_poly.type
_entity_poly.pdbx_seq_one_letter_code
_entity_poly.pdbx_strand_id
1 'polypeptide(L)'
;MHPTTYLRLVRASAMYDLLVTTALATPWTLPLAHRLISSLNVQLGGAPLPDFAPFHMFIGGLLGSIVTVWSLLRLKHPNVQLGRYDGAARFLFSGWMAWTLAQTGAPVLWLLLVPEFLWGVAQWWPLQSAPGRLQTSTPLRSTSRTL
;
A
#
# COMPACT_ATOMS: atom_id res chain seq x y z
N MET A 1 -1.61 18.19 2.06
CA MET A 1 -1.69 17.78 0.64
C MET A 1 -3.09 18.00 0.10
N HIS A 2 -3.25 18.46 -1.16
CA HIS A 2 -4.57 18.65 -1.77
C HIS A 2 -5.28 17.30 -1.98
N PRO A 3 -6.62 17.18 -1.80
CA PRO A 3 -7.34 15.92 -1.92
C PRO A 3 -7.16 15.20 -3.26
N THR A 4 -7.13 15.93 -4.37
CA THR A 4 -6.92 15.32 -5.70
C THR A 4 -5.52 14.72 -5.86
N THR A 5 -4.50 15.36 -5.29
CA THR A 5 -3.11 14.86 -5.26
C THR A 5 -3.03 13.58 -4.41
N TYR A 6 -3.76 13.54 -3.30
CA TYR A 6 -3.83 12.36 -2.45
C TYR A 6 -4.47 11.15 -3.19
N LEU A 7 -5.55 11.36 -3.93
CA LEU A 7 -6.18 10.27 -4.69
C LEU A 7 -5.27 9.75 -5.82
N ARG A 8 -4.46 10.62 -6.42
CA ARG A 8 -3.42 10.19 -7.38
C ARG A 8 -2.34 9.35 -6.69
N LEU A 9 -1.93 9.74 -5.48
CA LEU A 9 -0.99 8.97 -4.66
C LEU A 9 -1.55 7.57 -4.34
N VAL A 10 -2.81 7.45 -3.92
CA VAL A 10 -3.48 6.17 -3.65
C VAL A 10 -3.50 5.27 -4.90
N ARG A 11 -3.77 5.83 -6.08
CA ARG A 11 -3.71 5.07 -7.34
C ARG A 11 -2.30 4.64 -7.69
N ALA A 12 -1.31 5.53 -7.54
CA ALA A 12 0.09 5.22 -7.84
C ALA A 12 0.63 4.11 -6.93
N SER A 13 0.31 4.16 -5.63
CA SER A 13 0.68 3.10 -4.70
C SER A 13 0.01 1.76 -5.03
N ALA A 14 -1.26 1.78 -5.44
CA ALA A 14 -1.96 0.57 -5.86
C ALA A 14 -1.38 -0.04 -7.15
N MET A 15 -0.93 0.80 -8.08
CA MET A 15 -0.23 0.36 -9.30
C MET A 15 1.13 -0.28 -8.97
N TYR A 16 1.88 0.33 -8.05
CA TYR A 16 3.13 -0.23 -7.54
C TYR A 16 2.89 -1.63 -6.93
N ASP A 17 1.88 -1.79 -6.08
CA ASP A 17 1.57 -3.08 -5.48
C ASP A 17 1.22 -4.13 -6.53
N LEU A 18 0.41 -3.80 -7.54
CA LEU A 18 0.12 -4.74 -8.63
C LEU A 18 1.39 -5.22 -9.33
N LEU A 19 2.31 -4.30 -9.64
CA LEU A 19 3.57 -4.66 -10.29
C LEU A 19 4.44 -5.58 -9.44
N VAL A 20 4.52 -5.31 -8.13
CA VAL A 20 5.40 -6.04 -7.22
C VAL A 20 4.79 -7.36 -6.75
N THR A 21 3.47 -7.41 -6.51
CA THR A 21 2.85 -8.53 -5.79
C THR A 21 2.02 -9.47 -6.65
N THR A 22 1.59 -9.08 -7.86
CA THR A 22 0.77 -9.96 -8.73
C THR A 22 1.50 -11.27 -9.07
N ALA A 23 2.82 -11.23 -9.20
CA ALA A 23 3.63 -12.43 -9.43
C ALA A 23 3.57 -13.44 -8.27
N LEU A 24 3.18 -13.01 -7.07
CA LEU A 24 3.00 -13.88 -5.91
C LEU A 24 1.62 -14.56 -5.87
N ALA A 25 0.66 -14.08 -6.67
CA ALA A 25 -0.73 -14.51 -6.58
C ALA A 25 -1.03 -15.88 -7.24
N THR A 26 -0.07 -16.50 -7.95
CA THR A 26 -0.29 -17.78 -8.60
C THR A 26 0.80 -18.79 -8.27
N PRO A 27 0.48 -20.11 -8.23
CA PRO A 27 1.45 -21.15 -7.93
C PRO A 27 2.53 -21.31 -9.02
N TRP A 28 2.32 -20.76 -10.20
CA TRP A 28 3.28 -20.83 -11.31
C TRP A 28 4.26 -19.65 -11.29
N THR A 29 3.81 -18.47 -10.94
CA THR A 29 4.63 -17.25 -10.92
C THR A 29 5.37 -17.03 -9.61
N LEU A 30 4.84 -17.50 -8.49
CA LEU A 30 5.47 -17.37 -7.17
C LEU A 30 6.87 -18.02 -7.10
N PRO A 31 7.11 -19.26 -7.61
CA PRO A 31 8.46 -19.83 -7.62
C PRO A 31 9.44 -19.04 -8.50
N LEU A 32 8.95 -18.45 -9.59
CA LEU A 32 9.76 -17.62 -10.46
C LEU A 32 10.14 -16.31 -9.75
N ALA A 33 9.18 -15.65 -9.09
CA ALA A 33 9.43 -14.46 -8.28
C ALA A 33 10.42 -14.74 -7.15
N HIS A 34 10.27 -15.87 -6.44
CA HIS A 34 11.19 -16.28 -5.39
C HIS A 34 12.62 -16.44 -5.92
N ARG A 35 12.80 -17.15 -7.05
CA ARG A 35 14.12 -17.31 -7.68
C ARG A 35 14.74 -15.97 -8.08
N LEU A 36 13.95 -15.04 -8.63
CA LEU A 36 14.41 -13.71 -9.00
C LEU A 36 14.85 -12.92 -7.75
N ILE A 37 14.06 -12.91 -6.70
CA ILE A 37 14.39 -12.23 -5.43
C ILE A 37 15.64 -12.84 -4.80
N SER A 38 15.78 -14.19 -4.80
CA SER A 38 16.96 -14.89 -4.30
C SER A 38 18.22 -14.52 -5.09
N SER A 39 18.12 -14.47 -6.41
CA SER A 39 19.24 -14.06 -7.26
C SER A 39 19.65 -12.60 -7.03
N LEU A 40 18.70 -11.70 -6.87
CA LEU A 40 18.95 -10.31 -6.49
C LEU A 40 19.63 -10.21 -5.12
N ASN A 41 19.19 -11.03 -4.15
CA ASN A 41 19.83 -11.06 -2.83
C ASN A 41 21.30 -11.44 -2.92
N VAL A 42 21.65 -12.43 -3.73
CA VAL A 42 23.04 -12.85 -3.98
C VAL A 42 23.84 -11.73 -4.66
N GLN A 43 23.27 -11.08 -5.68
CA GLN A 43 23.94 -9.95 -6.36
C GLN A 43 24.21 -8.77 -5.43
N LEU A 44 23.40 -8.59 -4.40
CA LEU A 44 23.57 -7.57 -3.36
C LEU A 44 24.51 -8.01 -2.24
N GLY A 45 25.15 -9.19 -2.35
CA GLY A 45 26.11 -9.72 -1.38
C GLY A 45 25.48 -10.56 -0.27
N GLY A 46 24.20 -10.91 -0.36
CA GLY A 46 23.53 -11.83 0.57
C GLY A 46 23.69 -13.29 0.18
N ALA A 47 23.27 -14.20 1.08
CA ALA A 47 23.16 -15.63 0.78
C ALA A 47 21.92 -15.93 -0.07
N PRO A 48 21.88 -17.07 -0.81
CA PRO A 48 20.63 -17.52 -1.44
C PRO A 48 19.51 -17.62 -0.42
N LEU A 49 18.30 -17.18 -0.80
CA LEU A 49 17.14 -17.32 0.09
C LEU A 49 16.72 -18.78 0.20
N PRO A 50 16.22 -19.22 1.38
CA PRO A 50 15.75 -20.58 1.59
C PRO A 50 14.64 -20.94 0.61
N ASP A 51 14.62 -22.20 0.16
CA ASP A 51 13.54 -22.72 -0.68
C ASP A 51 12.20 -22.69 0.06
N PHE A 52 11.14 -22.43 -0.69
CA PHE A 52 9.79 -22.46 -0.15
C PHE A 52 9.24 -23.88 -0.13
N ALA A 53 8.93 -24.39 1.06
CA ALA A 53 8.07 -25.56 1.20
C ALA A 53 6.65 -25.25 0.68
N PRO A 54 5.85 -26.25 0.27
CA PRO A 54 4.50 -26.06 -0.27
C PRO A 54 3.59 -25.19 0.62
N PHE A 55 3.74 -25.29 1.93
CA PHE A 55 2.95 -24.49 2.88
C PHE A 55 3.35 -23.00 2.86
N HIS A 56 4.63 -22.68 2.70
CA HIS A 56 5.09 -21.28 2.51
C HIS A 56 4.56 -20.71 1.19
N MET A 57 4.54 -21.51 0.13
CA MET A 57 3.95 -21.11 -1.16
C MET A 57 2.45 -20.83 -1.03
N PHE A 58 1.72 -21.67 -0.28
CA PHE A 58 0.29 -21.46 -0.02
C PHE A 58 0.06 -20.11 0.70
N ILE A 59 0.76 -19.84 1.79
CA ILE A 59 0.63 -18.58 2.54
C ILE A 59 1.01 -17.38 1.66
N GLY A 60 2.13 -17.46 0.94
CA GLY A 60 2.57 -16.40 0.03
C GLY A 60 1.57 -16.15 -1.09
N GLY A 61 0.98 -17.21 -1.66
CA GLY A 61 -0.05 -17.12 -2.69
C GLY A 61 -1.35 -16.48 -2.19
N LEU A 62 -1.81 -16.83 -0.99
CA LEU A 62 -2.96 -16.16 -0.36
C LEU A 62 -2.69 -14.67 -0.16
N LEU A 63 -1.52 -14.31 0.36
CA LEU A 63 -1.13 -12.91 0.57
C LEU A 63 -1.09 -12.16 -0.76
N GLY A 64 -0.43 -12.71 -1.78
CA GLY A 64 -0.37 -12.12 -3.11
C GLY A 64 -1.76 -11.92 -3.74
N SER A 65 -2.67 -12.88 -3.56
CA SER A 65 -4.05 -12.79 -4.04
C SER A 65 -4.83 -11.67 -3.34
N ILE A 66 -4.72 -11.57 -2.01
CA ILE A 66 -5.39 -10.52 -1.23
C ILE A 66 -4.86 -9.14 -1.63
N VAL A 67 -3.55 -8.96 -1.73
CA VAL A 67 -2.94 -7.68 -2.13
C VAL A 67 -3.34 -7.31 -3.55
N THR A 68 -3.42 -8.27 -4.47
CA THR A 68 -3.89 -8.03 -5.85
C THR A 68 -5.33 -7.48 -5.87
N VAL A 69 -6.26 -8.15 -5.16
CA VAL A 69 -7.67 -7.70 -5.07
C VAL A 69 -7.76 -6.34 -4.38
N TRP A 70 -7.02 -6.12 -3.30
CA TRP A 70 -6.93 -4.86 -2.57
C TRP A 70 -6.44 -3.70 -3.46
N SER A 71 -5.42 -3.96 -4.27
CA SER A 71 -4.86 -2.97 -5.20
C SER A 71 -5.86 -2.62 -6.31
N LEU A 72 -6.56 -3.61 -6.88
CA LEU A 72 -7.63 -3.37 -7.86
C LEU A 72 -8.77 -2.54 -7.28
N LEU A 73 -9.16 -2.79 -6.03
CA LEU A 73 -10.18 -2.00 -5.33
C LEU A 73 -9.76 -0.53 -5.22
N ARG A 74 -8.52 -0.24 -4.82
CA ARG A 74 -7.99 1.12 -4.71
C ARG A 74 -7.84 1.83 -6.06
N LEU A 75 -7.55 1.10 -7.12
CA LEU A 75 -7.51 1.64 -8.48
C LEU A 75 -8.90 2.05 -8.97
N LYS A 76 -9.90 1.20 -8.74
CA LYS A 76 -11.27 1.45 -9.20
C LYS A 76 -11.99 2.51 -8.33
N HIS A 77 -11.80 2.45 -7.02
CA HIS A 77 -12.50 3.28 -6.04
C HIS A 77 -11.53 4.00 -5.09
N PRO A 78 -10.63 4.88 -5.62
CA PRO A 78 -9.68 5.57 -4.78
C PRO A 78 -10.41 6.54 -3.84
N ASN A 79 -10.16 6.41 -2.54
CA ASN A 79 -10.68 7.34 -1.54
C ASN A 79 -9.68 7.50 -0.40
N VAL A 80 -9.89 8.51 0.44
CA VAL A 80 -8.99 8.84 1.55
C VAL A 80 -8.94 7.72 2.58
N GLN A 81 -10.06 7.10 2.88
CA GLN A 81 -10.16 6.06 3.89
C GLN A 81 -9.36 4.81 3.48
N LEU A 82 -9.53 4.34 2.24
CA LEU A 82 -8.75 3.22 1.72
C LEU A 82 -7.24 3.53 1.72
N GLY A 83 -6.85 4.76 1.35
CA GLY A 83 -5.45 5.17 1.42
C GLY A 83 -4.89 5.15 2.85
N ARG A 84 -5.69 5.52 3.85
CA ARG A 84 -5.27 5.47 5.26
C ARG A 84 -5.12 4.04 5.77
N TYR A 85 -6.06 3.14 5.43
CA TYR A 85 -5.94 1.71 5.77
C TYR A 85 -4.73 1.08 5.08
N ASP A 86 -4.49 1.42 3.82
CA ASP A 86 -3.30 0.96 3.10
C ASP A 86 -2.02 1.43 3.77
N GLY A 87 -1.93 2.71 4.11
CA GLY A 87 -0.78 3.26 4.85
C GLY A 87 -0.54 2.56 6.18
N ALA A 88 -1.60 2.20 6.93
CA ALA A 88 -1.48 1.43 8.16
C ALA A 88 -0.92 0.01 7.89
N ALA A 89 -1.44 -0.67 6.85
CA ALA A 89 -0.94 -1.98 6.44
C ALA A 89 0.55 -1.93 6.07
N ARG A 90 0.99 -0.88 5.38
CA ARG A 90 2.39 -0.68 5.00
C ARG A 90 3.32 -0.54 6.19
N PHE A 91 2.91 0.13 7.25
CA PHE A 91 3.71 0.18 8.48
C PHE A 91 3.83 -1.19 9.14
N LEU A 92 2.77 -2.00 9.13
CA LEU A 92 2.83 -3.38 9.62
C LEU A 92 3.77 -4.24 8.75
N PHE A 93 3.68 -4.14 7.43
CA PHE A 93 4.57 -4.84 6.50
C PHE A 93 6.03 -4.40 6.68
N SER A 94 6.26 -3.10 6.80
CA SER A 94 7.59 -2.55 7.07
C SER A 94 8.17 -3.10 8.39
N GLY A 95 7.35 -3.24 9.42
CA GLY A 95 7.75 -3.85 10.70
C GLY A 95 8.20 -5.31 10.51
N TRP A 96 7.44 -6.12 9.79
CA TRP A 96 7.81 -7.50 9.48
C TRP A 96 9.05 -7.60 8.60
N MET A 97 9.19 -6.74 7.60
CA MET A 97 10.39 -6.68 6.75
C MET A 97 11.63 -6.28 7.54
N ALA A 98 11.53 -5.29 8.42
CA ALA A 98 12.62 -4.84 9.27
C ALA A 98 13.03 -5.94 10.27
N TRP A 99 12.06 -6.63 10.87
CA TRP A 99 12.34 -7.77 11.75
C TRP A 99 13.04 -8.90 10.99
N THR A 100 12.53 -9.28 9.81
CA THR A 100 13.15 -10.32 8.98
C THR A 100 14.57 -9.93 8.55
N LEU A 101 14.76 -8.66 8.16
CA LEU A 101 16.08 -8.13 7.81
C LEU A 101 17.07 -8.25 8.98
N ALA A 102 16.63 -7.93 10.19
CA ALA A 102 17.45 -8.06 11.40
C ALA A 102 17.82 -9.52 11.72
N GLN A 103 16.92 -10.48 11.41
CA GLN A 103 17.17 -11.91 11.64
C GLN A 103 18.06 -12.56 10.58
N THR A 104 17.93 -12.14 9.32
CA THR A 104 18.54 -12.83 8.17
C THR A 104 19.71 -12.07 7.56
N GLY A 105 19.76 -10.74 7.76
CA GLY A 105 20.71 -9.87 7.07
C GLY A 105 20.52 -9.80 5.55
N ALA A 106 19.37 -10.25 5.00
CA ALA A 106 19.13 -10.34 3.57
C ALA A 106 19.00 -8.95 2.91
N PRO A 107 20.01 -8.47 2.16
CA PRO A 107 20.04 -7.09 1.67
C PRO A 107 18.91 -6.77 0.66
N VAL A 108 18.36 -7.75 -0.01
CA VAL A 108 17.21 -7.56 -0.93
C VAL A 108 15.99 -6.96 -0.21
N LEU A 109 15.85 -7.18 1.10
CA LEU A 109 14.74 -6.63 1.87
C LEU A 109 14.74 -5.10 1.93
N TRP A 110 15.90 -4.44 1.76
CA TRP A 110 15.94 -2.98 1.66
C TRP A 110 15.20 -2.46 0.44
N LEU A 111 15.21 -3.20 -0.68
CA LEU A 111 14.50 -2.82 -1.91
C LEU A 111 12.98 -2.86 -1.75
N LEU A 112 12.49 -3.62 -0.78
CA LEU A 112 11.06 -3.71 -0.45
C LEU A 112 10.70 -2.77 0.70
N LEU A 113 11.48 -2.80 1.78
CA LEU A 113 11.24 -2.04 3.01
C LEU A 113 11.21 -0.52 2.77
N VAL A 114 12.19 0.01 2.04
CA VAL A 114 12.28 1.47 1.84
C VAL A 114 11.09 2.02 1.05
N PRO A 115 10.73 1.48 -0.12
CA PRO A 115 9.54 1.95 -0.83
C PRO A 115 8.25 1.77 -0.01
N GLU A 116 8.11 0.63 0.68
CA GLU A 116 6.91 0.33 1.47
C GLU A 116 6.72 1.35 2.59
N PHE A 117 7.78 1.65 3.34
CA PHE A 117 7.76 2.65 4.39
C PHE A 117 7.46 4.05 3.83
N LEU A 118 8.09 4.44 2.72
CA LEU A 118 7.86 5.75 2.09
C LEU A 118 6.42 5.91 1.60
N TRP A 119 5.82 4.87 1.00
CA TRP A 119 4.40 4.88 0.63
C TRP A 119 3.51 5.02 1.87
N GLY A 120 3.82 4.32 2.96
CA GLY A 120 3.11 4.45 4.24
C GLY A 120 3.13 5.89 4.74
N VAL A 121 4.30 6.51 4.82
CA VAL A 121 4.46 7.92 5.23
C VAL A 121 3.68 8.86 4.32
N ALA A 122 3.79 8.68 2.99
CA ALA A 122 3.10 9.53 2.02
C ALA A 122 1.57 9.45 2.15
N GLN A 123 1.01 8.27 2.43
CA GLN A 123 -0.42 8.07 2.61
C GLN A 123 -0.95 8.59 3.95
N TRP A 124 -0.07 8.78 4.95
CA TRP A 124 -0.42 9.40 6.23
C TRP A 124 -0.15 10.90 6.25
N TRP A 125 0.38 11.46 5.16
CA TRP A 125 0.63 12.89 5.08
C TRP A 125 -0.66 13.70 5.32
N PRO A 126 -0.60 14.81 6.10
CA PRO A 126 -1.77 15.62 6.40
C PRO A 126 -2.46 16.16 5.13
N LEU A 127 -3.77 16.01 5.08
CA LEU A 127 -4.61 16.61 4.04
C LEU A 127 -4.92 18.06 4.43
N GLN A 128 -4.86 18.97 3.48
CA GLN A 128 -5.35 20.33 3.67
C GLN A 128 -6.88 20.27 3.75
N SER A 129 -7.44 20.72 4.86
CA SER A 129 -8.86 20.96 4.97
C SER A 129 -9.27 21.97 3.90
N ALA A 130 -10.33 21.69 3.14
CA ALA A 130 -10.90 22.69 2.26
C ALA A 130 -11.26 23.93 3.11
N PRO A 131 -10.90 25.17 2.69
CA PRO A 131 -11.35 26.36 3.39
C PRO A 131 -12.86 26.29 3.51
N GLY A 132 -13.37 26.32 4.76
CA GLY A 132 -14.79 26.17 5.05
C GLY A 132 -15.57 27.17 4.18
N ARG A 133 -16.47 26.67 3.35
CA ARG A 133 -17.55 27.51 2.86
C ARG A 133 -18.29 27.99 4.10
N LEU A 134 -18.07 29.23 4.46
CA LEU A 134 -18.97 29.93 5.37
C LEU A 134 -20.37 29.70 4.81
N GLN A 135 -21.14 28.85 5.46
CA GLN A 135 -22.56 28.78 5.21
C GLN A 135 -23.08 30.17 5.55
N THR A 136 -23.26 31.00 4.53
CA THR A 136 -24.08 32.20 4.64
C THR A 136 -25.48 31.69 4.97
N SER A 137 -25.77 31.63 6.26
CA SER A 137 -27.14 31.45 6.73
C SER A 137 -27.94 32.62 6.19
N THR A 138 -28.68 32.38 5.13
CA THR A 138 -29.68 33.33 4.62
C THR A 138 -30.69 33.51 5.74
N PRO A 139 -30.85 34.75 6.29
CA PRO A 139 -31.84 34.98 7.32
C PRO A 139 -33.23 34.74 6.70
N LEU A 140 -33.98 33.86 7.32
CA LEU A 140 -35.40 33.64 6.98
C LEU A 140 -36.12 34.98 7.12
N ARG A 141 -36.54 35.54 5.98
CA ARG A 141 -37.38 36.71 5.92
C ARG A 141 -38.72 36.37 6.53
N SER A 142 -38.96 36.78 7.76
CA SER A 142 -40.25 36.70 8.41
C SER A 142 -41.25 37.62 7.65
N THR A 143 -42.07 37.07 6.80
CA THR A 143 -43.26 37.76 6.31
C THR A 143 -44.29 37.76 7.43
N SER A 144 -44.29 38.81 8.26
CA SER A 144 -45.45 39.16 9.07
C SER A 144 -46.59 39.60 8.18
N ARG A 145 -47.58 38.71 7.97
CA ARG A 145 -48.89 39.06 7.47
C ARG A 145 -49.64 39.70 8.64
N THR A 146 -49.84 41.01 8.61
CA THR A 146 -50.86 41.73 9.38
C THR A 146 -52.20 41.64 8.62
N LEU A 147 -53.25 41.26 9.35
CA LEU A 147 -54.66 41.34 8.98
C LEU A 147 -55.14 42.78 9.00
#